data_705dd766c8b1d6d96ca10aa729070153
#
_entry.id   705dd766c8b1d6d96ca10aa729070153
#
_cell.length_a   1.000
_cell.length_b   1.000
_cell.length_c   1.000
_cell.angle_alpha   90.00
_cell.angle_beta   90.00
_cell.angle_gamma   90.00
#
_symmetry.space_group_name_H-M   'P 1'
#
loop_
_entity.id
_entity.type
_entity.pdbx_description
1 polymer ?
#
loop_
_entity_poly.entity_id
_entity_poly.type
_entity_poly.pdbx_seq_one_letter_code
_entity_poly.pdbx_strand_id
1 'polypeptide(L)'
;MEIHQSIEIMKSLADTSRLQVLNAIMDKPQYVEELAHRMNLAVSTVSFHLKKLEKAGLVTKKKDQYYIIYSLNEELFSLSLRELTSFNNIEKFVQEERIDKYRQKVLKTFFKKEKLVRLPVQRKKKLIVLNEFLKMFKMEKIYPEPEVDAIINRLFDDHCTIRRLLIEEGVMKRDNKQNYWLIKDDLEK
;
A
#
# COMPACT_ATOMS: atom_id res chain seq x y z
N MET A 1 12.61 12.45 -10.17
CA MET A 1 11.89 12.05 -8.95
C MET A 1 10.65 11.24 -9.32
N GLU A 2 10.28 10.25 -8.52
CA GLU A 2 9.09 9.43 -8.75
C GLU A 2 7.79 10.21 -8.45
N ILE A 3 6.74 10.00 -9.28
CA ILE A 3 5.44 10.68 -9.12
C ILE A 3 4.86 10.48 -7.72
N HIS A 4 4.94 9.26 -7.18
CA HIS A 4 4.46 8.95 -5.83
C HIS A 4 5.14 9.79 -4.76
N GLN A 5 6.45 9.96 -4.85
CA GLN A 5 7.21 10.78 -3.89
C GLN A 5 6.80 12.24 -3.95
N SER A 6 6.67 12.80 -5.15
CA SER A 6 6.20 14.20 -5.32
C SER A 6 4.81 14.41 -4.74
N ILE A 7 3.88 13.48 -4.96
CA ILE A 7 2.53 13.55 -4.40
C ILE A 7 2.56 13.47 -2.87
N GLU A 8 3.39 12.61 -2.27
CA GLU A 8 3.53 12.52 -0.80
C GLU A 8 4.15 13.79 -0.21
N ILE A 9 5.11 14.42 -0.90
CA ILE A 9 5.67 15.72 -0.52
C ILE A 9 4.56 16.77 -0.52
N MET A 10 3.82 16.93 -1.61
CA MET A 10 2.74 17.92 -1.73
C MET A 10 1.65 17.69 -0.68
N LYS A 11 1.21 16.45 -0.46
CA LYS A 11 0.24 16.10 0.60
C LYS A 11 0.77 16.41 2.00
N SER A 12 2.07 16.25 2.22
CA SER A 12 2.68 16.55 3.51
C SER A 12 2.78 18.07 3.74
N LEU A 13 3.02 18.85 2.71
CA LEU A 13 3.05 20.31 2.78
C LEU A 13 1.65 20.96 2.86
N ALA A 14 0.58 20.24 2.45
CA ALA A 14 -0.79 20.75 2.48
C ALA A 14 -1.46 20.64 3.87
N ASP A 15 -0.71 20.86 4.95
CA ASP A 15 -1.20 20.79 6.33
C ASP A 15 -0.50 21.85 7.17
N THR A 16 -1.27 22.71 7.82
CA THR A 16 -0.76 23.87 8.56
C THR A 16 0.18 23.48 9.70
N SER A 17 -0.16 22.44 10.47
CA SER A 17 0.67 21.99 11.60
C SER A 17 2.02 21.45 11.11
N ARG A 18 2.04 20.71 9.98
CA ARG A 18 3.28 20.24 9.39
C ARG A 18 4.14 21.38 8.82
N LEU A 19 3.52 22.39 8.21
CA LEU A 19 4.25 23.59 7.79
C LEU A 19 4.88 24.33 8.97
N GLN A 20 4.17 24.44 10.11
CA GLN A 20 4.74 25.02 11.33
C GLN A 20 5.93 24.22 11.84
N VAL A 21 5.82 22.87 11.89
CA VAL A 21 6.93 21.98 12.27
C VAL A 21 8.13 22.19 11.35
N LEU A 22 7.92 22.19 10.03
CA LEU A 22 8.99 22.42 9.05
C LEU A 22 9.65 23.78 9.23
N ASN A 23 8.86 24.83 9.40
CA ASN A 23 9.39 26.19 9.60
C ASN A 23 10.28 26.27 10.85
N ALA A 24 9.89 25.60 11.92
CA ALA A 24 10.70 25.52 13.12
C ALA A 24 12.03 24.76 12.92
N ILE A 25 12.04 23.73 12.07
CA ILE A 25 13.22 22.92 11.76
C ILE A 25 14.14 23.63 10.76
N MET A 26 13.60 24.49 9.88
CA MET A 26 14.39 25.31 8.96
C MET A 26 15.38 26.23 9.68
N ASP A 27 15.01 26.76 10.85
CA ASP A 27 15.88 27.64 11.64
C ASP A 27 17.10 26.87 12.20
N LYS A 28 16.87 25.68 12.72
CA LYS A 28 17.88 24.77 13.29
C LYS A 28 17.30 23.38 13.52
N PRO A 29 18.15 22.34 13.61
CA PRO A 29 17.74 21.02 14.09
C PRO A 29 17.05 21.10 15.46
N GLN A 30 15.98 20.31 15.66
CA GLN A 30 15.13 20.38 16.84
C GLN A 30 14.83 18.98 17.40
N TYR A 31 14.67 18.92 18.72
CA TYR A 31 14.10 17.76 19.42
C TYR A 31 12.58 17.78 19.39
N VAL A 32 11.94 16.61 19.50
CA VAL A 32 10.47 16.51 19.50
C VAL A 32 9.84 17.31 20.65
N GLU A 33 10.45 17.26 21.81
CA GLU A 33 10.01 17.95 23.02
C GLU A 33 10.09 19.48 22.87
N GLU A 34 11.16 19.99 22.25
CA GLU A 34 11.30 21.42 21.98
C GLU A 34 10.22 21.92 21.00
N LEU A 35 9.97 21.15 19.93
CA LEU A 35 8.90 21.45 18.99
C LEU A 35 7.53 21.42 19.66
N ALA A 36 7.26 20.42 20.51
CA ALA A 36 6.01 20.28 21.24
C ALA A 36 5.75 21.49 22.16
N HIS A 37 6.78 21.91 22.89
CA HIS A 37 6.70 23.09 23.74
C HIS A 37 6.49 24.38 22.92
N ARG A 38 7.29 24.61 21.87
CA ARG A 38 7.20 25.80 21.00
C ARG A 38 5.84 25.95 20.32
N MET A 39 5.20 24.82 19.98
CA MET A 39 3.92 24.81 19.27
C MET A 39 2.71 24.67 20.18
N ASN A 40 2.91 24.51 21.48
CA ASN A 40 1.87 24.19 22.44
C ASN A 40 1.03 22.96 22.03
N LEU A 41 1.72 21.91 21.59
CA LEU A 41 1.11 20.63 21.17
C LEU A 41 1.64 19.49 22.02
N ALA A 42 0.86 18.40 22.08
CA ALA A 42 1.34 17.17 22.73
C ALA A 42 2.51 16.56 21.93
N VAL A 43 3.51 16.00 22.63
CA VAL A 43 4.67 15.32 22.03
C VAL A 43 4.25 14.23 21.04
N SER A 44 3.18 13.49 21.34
CA SER A 44 2.60 12.47 20.44
C SER A 44 2.10 13.05 19.13
N THR A 45 1.48 14.23 19.17
CA THR A 45 0.98 14.94 17.98
C THR A 45 2.14 15.41 17.10
N VAL A 46 3.15 16.03 17.70
CA VAL A 46 4.35 16.46 16.95
C VAL A 46 5.08 15.26 16.37
N SER A 47 5.24 14.18 17.14
CA SER A 47 5.82 12.93 16.65
C SER A 47 5.07 12.35 15.45
N PHE A 48 3.72 12.44 15.43
CA PHE A 48 2.91 12.02 14.30
C PHE A 48 3.19 12.88 13.06
N HIS A 49 3.26 14.21 13.21
CA HIS A 49 3.59 15.12 12.10
C HIS A 49 5.01 14.87 11.57
N LEU A 50 5.99 14.71 12.45
CA LEU A 50 7.38 14.40 12.09
C LEU A 50 7.51 13.08 11.32
N LYS A 51 6.81 12.03 11.74
CA LYS A 51 6.78 10.76 10.99
C LYS A 51 6.22 10.91 9.58
N LYS A 52 5.23 11.78 9.39
CA LYS A 52 4.67 12.08 8.05
C LYS A 52 5.67 12.84 7.18
N LEU A 53 6.34 13.82 7.75
CA LEU A 53 7.38 14.61 7.08
C LEU A 53 8.60 13.74 6.74
N GLU A 54 9.02 12.87 7.66
CA GLU A 54 10.10 11.90 7.44
C GLU A 54 9.76 10.92 6.30
N LYS A 55 8.53 10.37 6.31
CA LYS A 55 8.07 9.48 5.24
C LYS A 55 8.05 10.16 3.86
N ALA A 56 7.75 11.46 3.81
CA ALA A 56 7.81 12.25 2.59
C ALA A 56 9.25 12.64 2.20
N GLY A 57 10.24 12.38 3.06
CA GLY A 57 11.63 12.74 2.85
C GLY A 57 11.97 14.20 3.16
N LEU A 58 11.01 14.99 3.70
CA LEU A 58 11.17 16.41 3.99
C LEU A 58 12.08 16.67 5.19
N VAL A 59 12.14 15.75 6.13
CA VAL A 59 13.03 15.79 7.28
C VAL A 59 13.78 14.49 7.43
N THR A 60 14.96 14.57 8.00
CA THR A 60 15.79 13.44 8.41
C THR A 60 15.85 13.40 9.93
N LYS A 61 16.11 12.22 10.50
CA LYS A 61 16.30 12.06 11.94
C LYS A 61 17.65 11.44 12.24
N LYS A 62 18.28 11.92 13.30
CA LYS A 62 19.51 11.38 13.85
C LYS A 62 19.33 11.14 15.34
N LYS A 63 19.79 9.98 15.81
CA LYS A 63 19.84 9.71 17.24
C LYS A 63 21.08 10.41 17.83
N ASP A 64 20.86 11.21 18.84
CA ASP A 64 21.92 11.86 19.62
C ASP A 64 21.74 11.48 21.08
N GLN A 65 22.62 10.61 21.57
CA GLN A 65 22.53 9.99 22.91
C GLN A 65 21.16 9.37 23.18
N TYR A 66 20.31 10.01 23.99
CA TYR A 66 18.98 9.56 24.38
C TYR A 66 17.83 10.23 23.57
N TYR A 67 18.17 11.24 22.76
CA TYR A 67 17.21 12.06 22.05
C TYR A 67 17.23 11.80 20.54
N ILE A 68 16.17 12.16 19.88
CA ILE A 68 16.06 12.13 18.41
C ILE A 68 15.99 13.59 17.93
N ILE A 69 16.99 13.98 17.15
CA ILE A 69 17.06 15.29 16.49
C ILE A 69 16.50 15.15 15.09
N TYR A 70 15.64 16.07 14.72
CA TYR A 70 15.13 16.21 13.36
C TYR A 70 15.76 17.39 12.66
N SER A 71 16.19 17.18 11.42
CA SER A 71 16.82 18.18 10.55
C SER A 71 16.11 18.24 9.23
N LEU A 72 16.20 19.38 8.55
CA LEU A 72 15.67 19.53 7.20
C LEU A 72 16.47 18.65 6.22
N ASN A 73 15.80 18.14 5.19
CA ASN A 73 16.46 17.53 4.04
C ASN A 73 16.75 18.60 2.98
N GLU A 74 17.91 19.21 3.06
CA GLU A 74 18.34 20.33 2.18
C GLU A 74 18.30 19.97 0.70
N GLU A 75 18.64 18.72 0.33
CA GLU A 75 18.61 18.27 -1.06
C GLU A 75 17.20 18.37 -1.64
N LEU A 76 16.20 17.99 -0.86
CA LEU A 76 14.80 18.03 -1.30
C LEU A 76 14.28 19.46 -1.37
N PHE A 77 14.69 20.33 -0.45
CA PHE A 77 14.27 21.72 -0.42
C PHE A 77 14.95 22.58 -1.47
N SER A 78 16.08 22.13 -2.04
CA SER A 78 16.72 22.80 -3.19
C SER A 78 15.97 22.58 -4.50
N LEU A 79 15.04 21.63 -4.57
CA LEU A 79 14.25 21.36 -5.78
C LEU A 79 13.25 22.50 -6.06
N SER A 80 13.18 22.89 -7.31
CA SER A 80 12.15 23.82 -7.78
C SER A 80 10.77 23.15 -7.85
N LEU A 81 9.70 23.94 -7.76
CA LEU A 81 8.33 23.46 -8.01
C LEU A 81 8.20 22.81 -9.40
N ARG A 82 8.95 23.28 -10.38
CA ARG A 82 8.97 22.69 -11.71
C ARG A 82 9.48 21.25 -11.69
N GLU A 83 10.54 20.97 -10.95
CA GLU A 83 11.10 19.62 -10.81
C GLU A 83 10.15 18.71 -10.04
N LEU A 84 9.48 19.23 -9.01
CA LEU A 84 8.47 18.52 -8.25
C LEU A 84 7.20 18.18 -9.06
N THR A 85 6.90 18.93 -10.12
CA THR A 85 5.65 18.77 -10.89
C THR A 85 5.87 18.25 -12.31
N SER A 86 7.11 18.11 -12.76
CA SER A 86 7.42 17.59 -14.10
C SER A 86 7.47 16.06 -14.09
N PHE A 87 6.44 15.42 -14.66
CA PHE A 87 6.35 13.97 -14.73
C PHE A 87 6.28 13.46 -16.16
N ASN A 88 7.06 12.44 -16.45
CA ASN A 88 6.87 11.63 -17.63
C ASN A 88 5.79 10.56 -17.31
N ASN A 89 4.83 10.36 -18.21
CA ASN A 89 3.78 9.33 -18.09
C ASN A 89 2.74 9.54 -16.97
N ILE A 90 2.37 10.77 -16.66
CA ILE A 90 1.34 11.08 -15.66
C ILE A 90 -0.01 10.40 -15.99
N GLU A 91 -0.35 10.24 -17.27
CA GLU A 91 -1.58 9.58 -17.69
C GLU A 91 -1.60 8.11 -17.28
N LYS A 92 -0.49 7.39 -17.45
CA LYS A 92 -0.34 6.00 -17.03
C LYS A 92 -0.51 5.88 -15.52
N PHE A 93 0.15 6.75 -14.75
CA PHE A 93 0.04 6.81 -13.31
C PHE A 93 -1.41 7.02 -12.85
N VAL A 94 -2.14 7.98 -13.45
CA VAL A 94 -3.55 8.24 -13.12
C VAL A 94 -4.43 7.03 -13.42
N GLN A 95 -4.16 6.29 -14.50
CA GLN A 95 -4.89 5.07 -14.83
C GLN A 95 -4.62 3.96 -13.80
N GLU A 96 -3.37 3.73 -13.42
CA GLU A 96 -2.98 2.76 -12.40
C GLU A 96 -3.64 3.09 -11.06
N GLU A 97 -3.61 4.35 -10.63
CA GLU A 97 -4.26 4.79 -9.38
C GLU A 97 -5.79 4.58 -9.40
N ARG A 98 -6.44 4.80 -10.54
CA ARG A 98 -7.88 4.52 -10.72
C ARG A 98 -8.19 3.03 -10.60
N ILE A 99 -7.37 2.18 -11.23
CA ILE A 99 -7.50 0.73 -11.16
C ILE A 99 -7.34 0.26 -9.71
N ASP A 100 -6.32 0.73 -9.02
CA ASP A 100 -6.07 0.36 -7.61
C ASP A 100 -7.20 0.82 -6.68
N LYS A 101 -7.68 2.06 -6.82
CA LYS A 101 -8.84 2.55 -6.07
C LYS A 101 -10.09 1.70 -6.31
N TYR A 102 -10.32 1.30 -7.56
CA TYR A 102 -11.43 0.42 -7.90
C TYR A 102 -11.28 -0.97 -7.26
N ARG A 103 -10.07 -1.58 -7.36
CA ARG A 103 -9.73 -2.86 -6.72
C ARG A 103 -9.98 -2.80 -5.22
N GLN A 104 -9.46 -1.80 -4.53
CA GLN A 104 -9.64 -1.61 -3.10
C GLN A 104 -11.13 -1.46 -2.71
N LYS A 105 -11.92 -0.73 -3.50
CA LYS A 105 -13.37 -0.59 -3.29
C LYS A 105 -14.09 -1.93 -3.41
N VAL A 106 -13.74 -2.74 -4.41
CA VAL A 106 -14.30 -4.08 -4.59
C VAL A 106 -13.95 -4.96 -3.41
N LEU A 107 -12.67 -5.03 -3.01
CA LEU A 107 -12.24 -5.85 -1.89
C LEU A 107 -12.93 -5.46 -0.59
N LYS A 108 -13.02 -4.18 -0.25
CA LYS A 108 -13.76 -3.69 0.93
C LYS A 108 -15.25 -4.08 0.92
N THR A 109 -15.85 -4.19 -0.27
CA THR A 109 -17.27 -4.55 -0.41
C THR A 109 -17.52 -6.04 -0.17
N PHE A 110 -16.61 -6.89 -0.63
CA PHE A 110 -16.80 -8.34 -0.62
C PHE A 110 -16.06 -9.05 0.50
N PHE A 111 -15.02 -8.46 1.08
CA PHE A 111 -14.32 -9.01 2.25
C PHE A 111 -14.70 -8.28 3.54
N LYS A 112 -14.92 -9.05 4.62
CA LYS A 112 -15.10 -8.54 5.99
C LYS A 112 -14.26 -9.39 6.94
N LYS A 113 -13.48 -8.75 7.81
CA LYS A 113 -12.58 -9.43 8.75
C LYS A 113 -11.72 -10.51 8.05
N GLU A 114 -11.12 -10.11 6.91
CA GLU A 114 -10.27 -10.98 6.08
C GLU A 114 -10.97 -12.19 5.43
N LYS A 115 -12.26 -12.36 5.61
CA LYS A 115 -13.05 -13.42 4.95
C LYS A 115 -13.91 -12.86 3.83
N LEU A 116 -14.00 -13.60 2.73
CA LEU A 116 -14.93 -13.33 1.64
C LEU A 116 -16.36 -13.62 2.14
N VAL A 117 -17.26 -12.64 2.00
CA VAL A 117 -18.67 -12.77 2.43
C VAL A 117 -19.51 -13.43 1.34
N ARG A 118 -19.27 -13.06 0.09
CA ARG A 118 -19.96 -13.62 -1.09
C ARG A 118 -19.16 -13.36 -2.35
N LEU A 119 -19.35 -14.20 -3.37
CA LEU A 119 -18.78 -14.00 -4.69
C LEU A 119 -19.51 -12.91 -5.47
N PRO A 120 -18.79 -12.01 -6.18
CA PRO A 120 -19.40 -11.08 -7.12
C PRO A 120 -20.00 -11.79 -8.32
N VAL A 121 -21.15 -11.33 -8.79
CA VAL A 121 -21.77 -11.81 -10.04
C VAL A 121 -20.99 -11.29 -11.26
N GLN A 122 -20.57 -10.02 -11.24
CA GLN A 122 -19.85 -9.40 -12.34
C GLN A 122 -18.43 -9.99 -12.49
N ARG A 123 -18.10 -10.50 -13.68
CA ARG A 123 -16.83 -11.15 -13.97
C ARG A 123 -15.63 -10.29 -13.55
N LYS A 124 -15.61 -8.99 -13.92
CA LYS A 124 -14.51 -8.08 -13.56
C LYS A 124 -14.24 -8.01 -12.05
N LYS A 125 -15.29 -7.95 -11.24
CA LYS A 125 -15.15 -7.95 -9.77
C LYS A 125 -14.77 -9.33 -9.24
N LYS A 126 -15.26 -10.39 -9.88
CA LYS A 126 -14.91 -11.78 -9.54
C LYS A 126 -13.42 -12.04 -9.73
N LEU A 127 -12.82 -11.58 -10.83
CA LEU A 127 -11.38 -11.69 -11.08
C LEU A 127 -10.56 -11.01 -9.98
N ILE A 128 -10.97 -9.79 -9.58
CA ILE A 128 -10.31 -9.07 -8.46
C ILE A 128 -10.37 -9.90 -7.16
N VAL A 129 -11.51 -10.50 -6.87
CA VAL A 129 -11.66 -11.36 -5.67
C VAL A 129 -10.82 -12.63 -5.78
N LEU A 130 -10.82 -13.31 -6.94
CA LEU A 130 -10.05 -14.52 -7.17
C LEU A 130 -8.54 -14.27 -7.06
N ASN A 131 -8.05 -13.10 -7.45
CA ASN A 131 -6.64 -12.73 -7.28
C ASN A 131 -6.19 -12.74 -5.81
N GLU A 132 -7.07 -12.48 -4.83
CA GLU A 132 -6.70 -12.59 -3.42
C GLU A 132 -6.44 -14.05 -3.01
N PHE A 133 -7.15 -15.00 -3.61
CA PHE A 133 -6.87 -16.43 -3.39
C PHE A 133 -5.55 -16.86 -4.03
N LEU A 134 -5.22 -16.36 -5.24
CA LEU A 134 -3.97 -16.70 -5.93
C LEU A 134 -2.73 -16.33 -5.12
N LYS A 135 -2.77 -15.24 -4.37
CA LYS A 135 -1.67 -14.79 -3.49
C LYS A 135 -1.27 -15.80 -2.41
N MET A 136 -2.16 -16.75 -2.09
CA MET A 136 -1.89 -17.79 -1.10
C MET A 136 -1.18 -19.03 -1.67
N PHE A 137 -1.06 -19.11 -2.99
CA PHE A 137 -0.40 -20.22 -3.68
C PHE A 137 0.96 -19.79 -4.22
N LYS A 138 1.90 -20.72 -4.28
CA LYS A 138 3.24 -20.49 -4.86
C LYS A 138 3.30 -21.09 -6.25
N MET A 139 3.93 -20.39 -7.18
CA MET A 139 4.30 -20.94 -8.47
C MET A 139 5.21 -22.17 -8.27
N GLU A 140 5.18 -23.09 -9.25
CA GLU A 140 6.02 -24.31 -9.29
C GLU A 140 5.77 -25.32 -8.14
N LYS A 141 4.82 -25.05 -7.25
CA LYS A 141 4.41 -26.01 -6.21
C LYS A 141 3.16 -26.78 -6.65
N ILE A 142 3.18 -28.10 -6.44
CA ILE A 142 2.03 -28.99 -6.64
C ILE A 142 1.32 -29.17 -5.30
N TYR A 143 0.00 -29.02 -5.33
CA TYR A 143 -0.86 -29.09 -4.15
C TYR A 143 -1.87 -30.22 -4.30
N PRO A 144 -1.94 -31.19 -3.39
CA PRO A 144 -3.05 -32.12 -3.36
C PRO A 144 -4.37 -31.41 -3.01
N GLU A 145 -5.50 -31.93 -3.50
CA GLU A 145 -6.82 -31.29 -3.32
C GLU A 145 -7.14 -30.88 -1.88
N PRO A 146 -6.88 -31.70 -0.83
CA PRO A 146 -7.14 -31.29 0.56
C PRO A 146 -6.32 -30.07 1.01
N GLU A 147 -5.09 -29.91 0.49
CA GLU A 147 -4.26 -28.73 0.80
C GLU A 147 -4.82 -27.48 0.12
N VAL A 148 -5.29 -27.61 -1.13
CA VAL A 148 -5.97 -26.51 -1.84
C VAL A 148 -7.21 -26.05 -1.09
N ASP A 149 -8.04 -27.01 -0.66
CA ASP A 149 -9.26 -26.73 0.09
C ASP A 149 -8.96 -26.05 1.43
N ALA A 150 -7.96 -26.53 2.16
CA ALA A 150 -7.52 -25.92 3.41
C ALA A 150 -7.02 -24.47 3.23
N ILE A 151 -6.32 -24.20 2.13
CA ILE A 151 -5.86 -22.83 1.81
C ILE A 151 -7.05 -21.92 1.49
N ILE A 152 -7.97 -22.36 0.63
CA ILE A 152 -9.14 -21.56 0.23
C ILE A 152 -10.07 -21.32 1.43
N ASN A 153 -10.28 -22.31 2.30
CA ASN A 153 -11.13 -22.20 3.48
C ASN A 153 -10.68 -21.13 4.49
N ARG A 154 -9.43 -20.65 4.40
CA ARG A 154 -8.98 -19.51 5.21
C ARG A 154 -9.74 -18.23 4.89
N LEU A 155 -10.17 -18.08 3.64
CA LEU A 155 -10.86 -16.88 3.15
C LEU A 155 -12.34 -17.12 2.85
N PHE A 156 -12.74 -18.33 2.44
CA PHE A 156 -14.10 -18.64 2.03
C PHE A 156 -14.44 -20.11 2.19
N ASP A 157 -15.60 -20.41 2.81
CA ASP A 157 -15.98 -21.76 3.17
C ASP A 157 -16.37 -22.64 1.95
N ASP A 158 -16.91 -22.05 0.87
CA ASP A 158 -17.20 -22.76 -0.39
C ASP A 158 -15.95 -22.87 -1.27
N HIS A 159 -15.01 -23.71 -0.80
CA HIS A 159 -13.77 -23.99 -1.52
C HIS A 159 -14.00 -24.65 -2.89
N CYS A 160 -15.04 -25.46 -3.03
CA CYS A 160 -15.35 -26.13 -4.29
C CYS A 160 -15.64 -25.15 -5.42
N THR A 161 -16.40 -24.09 -5.14
CA THR A 161 -16.71 -23.06 -6.13
C THR A 161 -15.44 -22.28 -6.49
N ILE A 162 -14.63 -21.87 -5.52
CA ILE A 162 -13.39 -21.13 -5.82
C ILE A 162 -12.43 -21.99 -6.65
N ARG A 163 -12.22 -23.24 -6.26
CA ARG A 163 -11.32 -24.17 -6.97
C ARG A 163 -11.73 -24.36 -8.45
N ARG A 164 -13.04 -24.51 -8.70
CA ARG A 164 -13.58 -24.60 -10.06
C ARG A 164 -13.32 -23.33 -10.86
N LEU A 165 -13.59 -22.17 -10.27
CA LEU A 165 -13.37 -20.88 -10.90
C LEU A 165 -11.89 -20.64 -11.25
N LEU A 166 -10.95 -21.02 -10.40
CA LEU A 166 -9.52 -20.87 -10.66
C LEU A 166 -9.06 -21.73 -11.86
N ILE A 167 -9.70 -22.89 -12.07
CA ILE A 167 -9.45 -23.72 -13.26
C ILE A 167 -10.13 -23.13 -14.50
N GLU A 168 -11.41 -22.69 -14.38
CA GLU A 168 -12.18 -22.08 -15.48
C GLU A 168 -11.52 -20.80 -16.02
N GLU A 169 -10.98 -19.97 -15.14
CA GLU A 169 -10.24 -18.75 -15.53
C GLU A 169 -8.80 -19.06 -15.99
N GLY A 170 -8.39 -20.33 -15.97
CA GLY A 170 -7.13 -20.81 -16.55
C GLY A 170 -5.89 -20.36 -15.76
N VAL A 171 -5.99 -20.14 -14.45
CA VAL A 171 -4.86 -19.80 -13.58
C VAL A 171 -4.31 -21.01 -12.82
N MET A 172 -5.14 -22.03 -12.62
CA MET A 172 -4.74 -23.34 -12.09
C MET A 172 -5.04 -24.46 -13.08
N LYS A 173 -4.25 -25.51 -13.00
CA LYS A 173 -4.53 -26.80 -13.64
C LYS A 173 -4.61 -27.89 -12.59
N ARG A 174 -5.26 -29.01 -12.96
CA ARG A 174 -5.27 -30.23 -12.17
C ARG A 174 -4.98 -31.44 -13.06
N ASP A 175 -4.40 -32.49 -12.48
CA ASP A 175 -4.26 -33.81 -13.10
C ASP A 175 -5.40 -34.78 -12.71
N ASN A 176 -5.35 -35.99 -13.24
CA ASN A 176 -6.31 -37.05 -12.92
C ASN A 176 -6.16 -37.59 -11.48
N LYS A 177 -5.07 -37.24 -10.78
CA LYS A 177 -4.80 -37.63 -9.38
C LYS A 177 -5.20 -36.54 -8.40
N GLN A 178 -5.92 -35.51 -8.88
CA GLN A 178 -6.37 -34.36 -8.08
C GLN A 178 -5.22 -33.53 -7.47
N ASN A 179 -4.11 -33.43 -8.18
CA ASN A 179 -3.05 -32.49 -7.87
C ASN A 179 -3.25 -31.21 -8.65
N TYR A 180 -3.04 -30.07 -8.00
CA TYR A 180 -3.28 -28.72 -8.53
C TYR A 180 -1.98 -27.93 -8.55
N TRP A 181 -1.79 -27.10 -9.55
CA TRP A 181 -0.67 -26.16 -9.63
C TRP A 181 -1.07 -24.88 -10.35
N LEU A 182 -0.38 -23.78 -10.00
CA LEU A 182 -0.54 -22.50 -10.69
C LEU A 182 0.16 -22.54 -12.06
N ILE A 183 -0.49 -21.90 -13.04
CA ILE A 183 0.10 -21.61 -14.36
C ILE A 183 0.20 -20.11 -14.62
N LYS A 184 -0.52 -19.31 -13.85
CA LYS A 184 -0.46 -17.85 -13.81
C LYS A 184 -0.64 -17.38 -12.38
N ASP A 185 0.03 -16.30 -12.06
CA ASP A 185 -0.03 -15.65 -10.74
C ASP A 185 -1.02 -14.48 -10.66
N ASP A 186 -1.60 -14.10 -11.79
CA ASP A 186 -2.52 -12.97 -11.92
C ASP A 186 -3.56 -13.20 -13.01
N LEU A 187 -4.81 -12.84 -12.73
CA LEU A 187 -5.94 -12.90 -13.66
C LEU A 187 -6.13 -11.62 -14.48
N GLU A 188 -5.41 -10.54 -14.14
CA GLU A 188 -5.55 -9.23 -14.78
C GLU A 188 -4.48 -8.97 -15.86
N LYS A 189 -3.57 -9.93 -16.07
CA LYS A 189 -2.55 -9.91 -17.15
C LYS A 189 -3.06 -10.50 -18.42
#